data_4e0d11653ed51fd647f41a9715d36794
#
_entry.id   4e0d11653ed51fd647f41a9715d36794
#
_cell.length_a   1.000
_cell.length_b   1.000
_cell.length_c   1.000
_cell.angle_alpha   90.00
_cell.angle_beta   90.00
_cell.angle_gamma   90.00
#
_symmetry.space_group_name_H-M   'P 1'
#
loop_
_entity.id
_entity.type
_entity.pdbx_description
1 polymer ?
#
loop_
_entity_poly.entity_id
_entity_poly.type
_entity_poly.pdbx_seq_one_letter_code
_entity_poly.pdbx_strand_id
1 'polypeptide(L)'
;HYLPLDILTKVDRMAMAHSLEARPPLLDHKLVEFAARVPARWRIHNGSTKYLFKQAMRGLLPDDIIDRPKHGFAVPLACWFRGELAGFARELLCSDRARQRGLFKTDYIEHLIRLHEGGRNIDLQLWTLVSLELWCRRVLDVPLSSVRTPRAARERILPAVQV
;
A
#
# COMPACT_ATOMS: atom_id res chain seq x y z
N HIS A 1 -12.80 6.08 -3.22
CA HIS A 1 -12.20 4.78 -3.58
C HIS A 1 -10.91 4.49 -2.81
N TYR A 2 -9.96 5.45 -2.71
CA TYR A 2 -8.63 5.21 -2.13
C TYR A 2 -8.69 4.78 -0.65
N LEU A 3 -9.42 5.50 0.21
CA LEU A 3 -9.48 5.16 1.62
C LEU A 3 -10.06 3.76 1.88
N PRO A 4 -11.28 3.41 1.41
CA PRO A 4 -11.86 2.11 1.71
C PRO A 4 -11.19 0.95 0.95
N LEU A 5 -10.80 1.13 -0.31
CA LEU A 5 -10.33 0.03 -1.16
C LEU A 5 -8.84 -0.26 -1.01
N ASP A 6 -8.05 0.70 -0.52
CA ASP A 6 -6.60 0.52 -0.34
C ASP A 6 -6.23 0.58 1.15
N ILE A 7 -6.36 1.76 1.78
CA ILE A 7 -5.84 1.97 3.14
C ILE A 7 -6.55 1.09 4.17
N LEU A 8 -7.88 1.15 4.23
CA LEU A 8 -8.63 0.39 5.24
C LEU A 8 -8.56 -1.12 5.01
N THR A 9 -8.58 -1.56 3.75
CA THR A 9 -8.42 -2.97 3.40
C THR A 9 -7.07 -3.52 3.83
N LYS A 10 -5.98 -2.75 3.65
CA LYS A 10 -4.65 -3.15 4.12
C LYS A 10 -4.58 -3.22 5.64
N VAL A 11 -5.04 -2.16 6.32
CA VAL A 11 -5.01 -2.10 7.79
C VAL A 11 -5.79 -3.27 8.38
N ASP A 12 -7.01 -3.51 7.90
CA ASP A 12 -7.86 -4.60 8.38
C ASP A 12 -7.18 -5.96 8.16
N ARG A 13 -6.78 -6.27 6.94
CA ARG A 13 -6.18 -7.58 6.61
C ARG A 13 -4.87 -7.83 7.34
N MET A 14 -4.00 -6.82 7.45
CA MET A 14 -2.71 -6.97 8.11
C MET A 14 -2.89 -7.09 9.63
N ALA A 15 -3.77 -6.29 10.23
CA ALA A 15 -4.07 -6.37 11.65
C ALA A 15 -4.74 -7.71 12.00
N MET A 16 -5.75 -8.11 11.23
CA MET A 16 -6.47 -9.37 11.46
C MET A 16 -5.60 -10.61 11.22
N ALA A 17 -4.59 -10.54 10.37
CA ALA A 17 -3.61 -11.63 10.22
C ALA A 17 -2.84 -11.91 11.53
N HIS A 18 -2.81 -10.94 12.44
CA HIS A 18 -2.22 -11.03 13.77
C HIS A 18 -3.27 -11.01 14.90
N SER A 19 -4.53 -11.27 14.57
CA SER A 19 -5.66 -11.27 15.52
C SER A 19 -5.86 -9.94 16.24
N LEU A 20 -5.50 -8.82 15.59
CA LEU A 20 -5.70 -7.47 16.10
C LEU A 20 -6.84 -6.79 15.36
N GLU A 21 -7.78 -6.21 16.09
CA GLU A 21 -8.82 -5.34 15.53
C GLU A 21 -8.37 -3.87 15.63
N ALA A 22 -8.24 -3.20 14.48
CA ALA A 22 -7.92 -1.78 14.42
C ALA A 22 -9.19 -0.93 14.32
N ARG A 23 -9.45 -0.09 15.31
CA ARG A 23 -10.58 0.84 15.35
C ARG A 23 -10.10 2.28 15.33
N PRO A 24 -9.94 2.92 14.15
CA PRO A 24 -9.51 4.31 14.07
C PRO A 24 -10.63 5.26 14.54
N PRO A 25 -10.44 6.05 15.61
CA PRO A 25 -11.50 6.90 16.18
C PRO A 25 -12.03 7.96 15.22
N LEU A 26 -11.19 8.45 14.30
CA LEU A 26 -11.58 9.44 13.29
C LEU A 26 -12.44 8.88 12.16
N LEU A 27 -12.66 7.56 12.13
CA LEU A 27 -13.54 6.89 11.17
C LEU A 27 -14.83 6.39 11.82
N ASP A 28 -15.10 6.79 13.06
CA ASP A 28 -16.43 6.58 13.64
C ASP A 28 -17.50 7.18 12.74
N HIS A 29 -18.56 6.42 12.45
CA HIS A 29 -19.58 6.83 11.48
C HIS A 29 -20.27 8.13 11.87
N LYS A 30 -20.51 8.38 13.17
CA LYS A 30 -21.12 9.63 13.64
C LYS A 30 -20.22 10.82 13.40
N LEU A 31 -18.90 10.64 13.61
CA LEU A 31 -17.91 11.67 13.32
C LEU A 31 -17.81 11.94 11.81
N VAL A 32 -17.83 10.91 10.99
CA VAL A 32 -17.81 11.04 9.52
C VAL A 32 -19.07 11.76 9.01
N GLU A 33 -20.24 11.39 9.50
CA GLU A 33 -21.51 12.05 9.17
C GLU A 33 -21.53 13.52 9.60
N PHE A 34 -21.04 13.81 10.81
CA PHE A 34 -20.87 15.18 11.27
C PHE A 34 -19.91 15.97 10.35
N ALA A 35 -18.73 15.41 10.06
CA ALA A 35 -17.73 16.05 9.20
C ALA A 35 -18.27 16.29 7.78
N ALA A 36 -19.12 15.42 7.25
CA ALA A 36 -19.74 15.60 5.94
C ALA A 36 -20.70 16.81 5.90
N ARG A 37 -21.37 17.13 7.01
CA ARG A 37 -22.26 18.28 7.15
C ARG A 37 -21.54 19.62 7.39
N VAL A 38 -20.25 19.57 7.75
CA VAL A 38 -19.44 20.77 7.99
C VAL A 38 -19.25 21.54 6.67
N PRO A 39 -19.58 22.86 6.62
CA PRO A 39 -19.36 23.69 5.43
C PRO A 39 -17.90 23.66 4.97
N ALA A 40 -17.67 23.72 3.65
CA ALA A 40 -16.34 23.63 3.06
C ALA A 40 -15.34 24.64 3.63
N ARG A 41 -15.78 25.88 3.95
CA ARG A 41 -14.94 26.95 4.55
C ARG A 41 -14.32 26.56 5.90
N TRP A 42 -14.92 25.63 6.64
CA TRP A 42 -14.40 25.11 7.90
C TRP A 42 -13.52 23.87 7.71
N ARG A 43 -13.67 23.18 6.58
CA ARG A 43 -12.82 22.03 6.23
C ARG A 43 -11.49 22.49 5.63
N ILE A 44 -11.56 23.53 4.78
CA ILE A 44 -10.38 24.13 4.15
C ILE A 44 -10.50 25.64 4.33
N HIS A 45 -9.47 26.26 4.92
CA HIS A 45 -9.42 27.69 5.15
C HIS A 45 -8.02 28.22 4.81
N ASN A 46 -7.95 29.23 3.92
CA ASN A 46 -6.69 29.82 3.46
C ASN A 46 -5.62 28.78 3.04
N GLY A 47 -6.02 27.75 2.29
CA GLY A 47 -5.13 26.68 1.86
C GLY A 47 -4.81 25.62 2.93
N SER A 48 -5.17 25.86 4.20
CA SER A 48 -5.00 24.88 5.27
C SER A 48 -6.13 23.85 5.24
N THR A 49 -5.78 22.59 5.06
CA THR A 49 -6.73 21.45 5.15
C THR A 49 -6.98 21.05 6.60
N LYS A 50 -8.12 20.39 6.87
CA LYS A 50 -8.54 19.94 8.21
C LYS A 50 -8.65 21.12 9.21
N TYR A 51 -9.00 22.31 8.74
CA TYR A 51 -8.96 23.55 9.53
C TYR A 51 -9.73 23.42 10.85
N LEU A 52 -11.01 23.04 10.82
CA LEU A 52 -11.82 22.88 12.03
C LEU A 52 -11.18 21.89 13.03
N PHE A 53 -10.67 20.77 12.54
CA PHE A 53 -10.02 19.78 13.39
C PHE A 53 -8.74 20.33 14.03
N LYS A 54 -7.93 21.05 13.27
CA LYS A 54 -6.73 21.72 13.81
C LYS A 54 -7.10 22.72 14.90
N GLN A 55 -8.14 23.52 14.69
CA GLN A 55 -8.61 24.49 15.70
C GLN A 55 -9.10 23.79 16.97
N ALA A 56 -9.83 22.69 16.84
CA ALA A 56 -10.30 21.90 17.98
C ALA A 56 -9.16 21.25 18.79
N MET A 57 -8.01 21.02 18.17
CA MET A 57 -6.84 20.42 18.83
C MET A 57 -5.92 21.46 19.49
N ARG A 58 -6.12 22.77 19.24
CA ARG A 58 -5.35 23.82 19.91
C ARG A 58 -5.51 23.72 21.43
N GLY A 59 -4.40 23.80 22.14
CA GLY A 59 -4.37 23.61 23.60
C GLY A 59 -4.41 22.16 24.09
N LEU A 60 -4.73 21.19 23.21
CA LEU A 60 -4.64 19.75 23.51
C LEU A 60 -3.34 19.15 22.96
N LEU A 61 -2.89 19.61 21.83
CA LEU A 61 -1.63 19.18 21.20
C LEU A 61 -0.71 20.40 21.02
N PRO A 62 0.63 20.20 21.01
CA PRO A 62 1.58 21.23 20.68
C PRO A 62 1.35 21.80 19.27
N ASP A 63 1.52 23.11 19.10
CA ASP A 63 1.23 23.80 17.84
C ASP A 63 2.14 23.35 16.69
N ASP A 64 3.39 23.02 16.97
CA ASP A 64 4.34 22.47 16.01
C ASP A 64 3.89 21.13 15.42
N ILE A 65 3.17 20.31 16.20
CA ILE A 65 2.56 19.07 15.73
C ILE A 65 1.33 19.36 14.87
N ILE A 66 0.47 20.31 15.29
CA ILE A 66 -0.76 20.67 14.56
C ILE A 66 -0.42 21.28 13.20
N ASP A 67 0.58 22.16 13.14
CA ASP A 67 0.94 22.94 11.96
C ASP A 67 2.06 22.30 11.12
N ARG A 68 2.55 21.14 11.53
CA ARG A 68 3.57 20.39 10.79
C ARG A 68 3.15 20.14 9.32
N PRO A 69 4.05 20.37 8.36
CA PRO A 69 3.81 20.01 6.97
C PRO A 69 3.40 18.55 6.82
N LYS A 70 2.41 18.32 5.96
CA LYS A 70 1.95 16.95 5.71
C LYS A 70 3.06 16.12 5.05
N HIS A 71 3.49 15.07 5.73
CA HIS A 71 4.27 13.99 5.13
C HIS A 71 3.33 12.87 4.66
N GLY A 72 3.49 12.43 3.39
CA GLY A 72 2.80 11.25 2.88
C GLY A 72 3.45 9.97 3.43
N PHE A 73 2.79 8.83 3.22
CA PHE A 73 3.36 7.49 3.49
C PHE A 73 4.36 7.10 2.38
N ALA A 74 5.36 7.95 2.14
CA ALA A 74 6.37 7.65 1.15
C ALA A 74 7.39 6.68 1.74
N VAL A 75 7.58 5.53 1.10
CA VAL A 75 8.72 4.66 1.32
C VAL A 75 9.86 5.10 0.40
N PRO A 76 11.13 4.96 0.80
CA PRO A 76 12.27 5.42 0.02
C PRO A 76 12.58 4.46 -1.15
N LEU A 77 11.59 4.19 -2.01
CA LEU A 77 11.70 3.27 -3.16
C LEU A 77 12.89 3.60 -4.07
N ALA A 78 13.11 4.90 -4.30
CA ALA A 78 14.22 5.34 -5.13
C ALA A 78 15.58 4.92 -4.56
N CYS A 79 15.75 5.01 -3.25
CA CYS A 79 16.97 4.57 -2.56
C CYS A 79 17.09 3.04 -2.62
N TRP A 80 16.03 2.31 -2.34
CA TRP A 80 16.03 0.85 -2.35
C TRP A 80 16.33 0.28 -3.74
N PHE A 81 15.73 0.83 -4.81
CA PHE A 81 15.99 0.38 -6.18
C PHE A 81 17.34 0.81 -6.75
N ARG A 82 18.05 1.76 -6.11
CA ARG A 82 19.47 2.04 -6.41
C ARG A 82 20.42 1.25 -5.52
N GLY A 83 19.94 0.69 -4.42
CA GLY A 83 20.73 -0.05 -3.44
C GLY A 83 20.28 -1.50 -3.30
N GLU A 84 19.70 -1.82 -2.16
CA GLU A 84 19.41 -3.20 -1.73
C GLU A 84 18.51 -3.98 -2.70
N LEU A 85 17.55 -3.33 -3.35
CA LEU A 85 16.62 -3.98 -4.28
C LEU A 85 17.02 -3.88 -5.76
N ALA A 86 18.15 -3.26 -6.11
CA ALA A 86 18.56 -3.11 -7.50
C ALA A 86 18.77 -4.45 -8.19
N GLY A 87 19.53 -5.35 -7.56
CA GLY A 87 19.77 -6.71 -8.05
C GLY A 87 18.48 -7.52 -8.18
N PHE A 88 17.65 -7.51 -7.14
CA PHE A 88 16.36 -8.19 -7.14
C PHE A 88 15.43 -7.71 -8.26
N ALA A 89 15.30 -6.39 -8.44
CA ALA A 89 14.44 -5.84 -9.49
C ALA A 89 14.94 -6.23 -10.89
N ARG A 90 16.26 -6.18 -11.12
CA ARG A 90 16.87 -6.58 -12.39
C ARG A 90 16.65 -8.07 -12.67
N GLU A 91 16.95 -8.94 -11.72
CA GLU A 91 16.75 -10.38 -11.84
C GLU A 91 15.29 -10.74 -12.10
N LEU A 92 14.35 -10.11 -11.37
CA LEU A 92 12.93 -10.36 -11.51
C LEU A 92 12.41 -9.93 -12.89
N LEU A 93 12.69 -8.70 -13.30
CA LEU A 93 12.10 -8.07 -14.49
C LEU A 93 12.77 -8.51 -15.80
N CYS A 94 14.05 -8.88 -15.76
CA CYS A 94 14.81 -9.35 -16.93
C CYS A 94 14.90 -10.89 -17.01
N SER A 95 14.19 -11.62 -16.14
CA SER A 95 14.15 -13.08 -16.16
C SER A 95 13.54 -13.64 -17.45
N ASP A 96 13.92 -14.83 -17.84
CA ASP A 96 13.31 -15.54 -18.99
C ASP A 96 11.79 -15.67 -18.82
N ARG A 97 11.32 -15.89 -17.60
CA ARG A 97 9.89 -15.95 -17.28
C ARG A 97 9.15 -14.65 -17.59
N ALA A 98 9.73 -13.52 -17.23
CA ALA A 98 9.16 -12.19 -17.54
C ALA A 98 9.20 -11.91 -19.05
N ARG A 99 10.29 -12.31 -19.74
CA ARG A 99 10.44 -12.19 -21.19
C ARG A 99 9.42 -13.02 -21.95
N GLN A 100 9.26 -14.30 -21.58
CA GLN A 100 8.30 -15.22 -22.19
C GLN A 100 6.84 -14.77 -22.01
N ARG A 101 6.56 -14.01 -20.96
CA ARG A 101 5.24 -13.41 -20.71
C ARG A 101 4.84 -12.43 -21.81
N GLY A 102 5.77 -11.74 -22.41
CA GLY A 102 5.54 -10.87 -23.57
C GLY A 102 4.75 -9.60 -23.27
N LEU A 103 4.58 -9.21 -22.01
CA LEU A 103 3.85 -7.99 -21.63
C LEU A 103 4.62 -6.71 -21.94
N PHE A 104 5.94 -6.76 -21.84
CA PHE A 104 6.81 -5.60 -22.03
C PHE A 104 8.04 -5.98 -22.87
N LYS A 105 8.56 -5.00 -23.60
CA LYS A 105 9.84 -5.13 -24.34
C LYS A 105 10.98 -5.14 -23.33
N THR A 106 11.81 -6.15 -23.35
CA THR A 106 12.95 -6.32 -22.43
C THR A 106 13.91 -5.15 -22.50
N ASP A 107 14.26 -4.70 -23.71
CA ASP A 107 15.17 -3.56 -23.91
C ASP A 107 14.66 -2.30 -23.24
N TYR A 108 13.35 -2.08 -23.23
CA TYR A 108 12.74 -0.93 -22.56
C TYR A 108 12.81 -1.06 -21.03
N ILE A 109 12.60 -2.26 -20.50
CA ILE A 109 12.78 -2.52 -19.06
C ILE A 109 14.21 -2.25 -18.63
N GLU A 110 15.20 -2.76 -19.38
CA GLU A 110 16.60 -2.51 -19.11
C GLU A 110 16.97 -1.02 -19.23
N HIS A 111 16.36 -0.31 -20.18
CA HIS A 111 16.53 1.13 -20.32
C HIS A 111 16.00 1.87 -19.07
N LEU A 112 14.82 1.51 -18.57
CA LEU A 112 14.27 2.10 -17.35
C LEU A 112 15.19 1.87 -16.15
N ILE A 113 15.68 0.66 -15.96
CA ILE A 113 16.59 0.32 -14.86
C ILE A 113 17.85 1.20 -14.95
N ARG A 114 18.48 1.30 -16.13
CA ARG A 114 19.67 2.15 -16.34
C ARG A 114 19.38 3.63 -16.06
N LEU A 115 18.23 4.15 -16.49
CA LEU A 115 17.84 5.53 -16.19
C LEU A 115 17.74 5.78 -14.69
N HIS A 116 17.18 4.82 -13.95
CA HIS A 116 17.03 4.92 -12.51
C HIS A 116 18.38 4.89 -11.79
N GLU A 117 19.25 3.96 -12.18
CA GLU A 117 20.65 3.85 -11.69
C GLU A 117 21.45 5.13 -11.98
N GLY A 118 21.22 5.76 -13.15
CA GLY A 118 21.80 7.03 -13.54
C GLY A 118 21.25 8.26 -12.81
N GLY A 119 20.40 8.08 -11.81
CA GLY A 119 19.88 9.17 -10.95
C GLY A 119 18.49 9.70 -11.32
N ARG A 120 17.91 9.30 -12.47
CA ARG A 120 16.54 9.70 -12.82
C ARG A 120 15.53 9.00 -11.90
N ASN A 121 14.61 9.77 -11.33
CA ASN A 121 13.64 9.22 -10.37
C ASN A 121 12.44 8.61 -11.11
N ILE A 122 12.45 7.28 -11.27
CA ILE A 122 11.37 6.46 -11.88
C ILE A 122 11.03 5.25 -11.01
N ASP A 123 11.17 5.44 -9.71
CA ASP A 123 10.93 4.42 -8.69
C ASP A 123 9.51 3.85 -8.71
N LEU A 124 8.49 4.68 -8.94
CA LEU A 124 7.10 4.23 -9.03
C LEU A 124 6.86 3.32 -10.24
N GLN A 125 7.48 3.62 -11.39
CA GLN A 125 7.41 2.77 -12.58
C GLN A 125 8.05 1.41 -12.30
N LEU A 126 9.24 1.39 -11.71
CA LEU A 126 9.92 0.15 -11.34
C LEU A 126 9.11 -0.64 -10.32
N TRP A 127 8.55 0.02 -9.31
CA TRP A 127 7.69 -0.61 -8.33
C TRP A 127 6.44 -1.25 -8.96
N THR A 128 5.82 -0.55 -9.91
CA THR A 128 4.64 -1.06 -10.63
C THR A 128 4.98 -2.33 -11.42
N LEU A 129 6.11 -2.32 -12.14
CA LEU A 129 6.57 -3.47 -12.91
C LEU A 129 6.91 -4.66 -12.02
N VAL A 130 7.64 -4.43 -10.92
CA VAL A 130 7.98 -5.46 -9.92
C VAL A 130 6.71 -6.05 -9.32
N SER A 131 5.77 -5.20 -8.89
CA SER A 131 4.51 -5.65 -8.30
C SER A 131 3.68 -6.49 -9.27
N LEU A 132 3.61 -6.08 -10.54
CA LEU A 132 2.89 -6.82 -11.57
C LEU A 132 3.52 -8.20 -11.82
N GLU A 133 4.85 -8.28 -11.96
CA GLU A 133 5.53 -9.55 -12.21
C GLU A 133 5.41 -10.50 -11.00
N LEU A 134 5.53 -9.97 -9.77
CA LEU A 134 5.29 -10.77 -8.56
C LEU A 134 3.85 -11.28 -8.49
N TRP A 135 2.88 -10.44 -8.84
CA TRP A 135 1.48 -10.85 -8.91
C TRP A 135 1.27 -11.94 -9.96
N CYS A 136 1.82 -11.78 -11.15
CA CYS A 136 1.76 -12.79 -12.20
C CYS A 136 2.33 -14.13 -11.71
N ARG A 137 3.49 -14.12 -11.06
CA ARG A 137 4.10 -15.32 -10.50
C ARG A 137 3.25 -15.99 -9.42
N ARG A 138 2.57 -15.16 -8.62
CA ARG A 138 1.77 -15.65 -7.49
C ARG A 138 0.37 -16.11 -7.88
N VAL A 139 -0.22 -15.51 -8.89
CA VAL A 139 -1.63 -15.72 -9.25
C VAL A 139 -1.81 -16.44 -10.57
N LEU A 140 -1.12 -16.00 -11.64
CA LEU A 140 -1.33 -16.57 -12.98
C LEU A 140 -0.52 -17.84 -13.21
N ASP A 141 0.69 -17.89 -12.67
CA ASP A 141 1.62 -19.00 -12.93
C ASP A 141 1.43 -20.16 -11.94
N VAL A 142 0.54 -20.02 -10.98
CA VAL A 142 0.21 -21.10 -10.02
C VAL A 142 -0.80 -22.04 -10.67
N PRO A 143 -0.51 -23.34 -10.80
CA PRO A 143 -1.47 -24.30 -11.33
C PRO A 143 -2.76 -24.30 -10.51
N LEU A 144 -3.92 -24.33 -11.17
CA LEU A 144 -5.23 -24.39 -10.51
C LEU A 144 -5.35 -25.57 -9.53
N SER A 145 -4.63 -26.64 -9.77
CA SER A 145 -4.54 -27.83 -8.90
C SER A 145 -3.86 -27.54 -7.55
N SER A 146 -3.08 -26.47 -7.43
CA SER A 146 -2.41 -26.07 -6.19
C SER A 146 -3.19 -25.04 -5.38
N VAL A 147 -4.29 -24.50 -5.92
CA VAL A 147 -5.18 -23.59 -5.20
C VAL A 147 -5.99 -24.42 -4.21
N ARG A 148 -5.55 -24.39 -2.94
CA ARG A 148 -6.30 -25.04 -1.86
C ARG A 148 -7.68 -24.38 -1.74
N THR A 149 -8.73 -25.17 -1.96
CA THR A 149 -10.09 -24.73 -1.66
C THR A 149 -10.21 -24.40 -0.17
N PRO A 150 -10.99 -23.38 0.21
CA PRO A 150 -11.15 -22.97 1.62
C PRO A 150 -11.56 -24.08 2.58
N ARG A 151 -12.15 -25.18 2.06
CA ARG A 151 -12.59 -26.34 2.83
C ARG A 151 -11.42 -27.10 3.46
N ALA A 152 -10.29 -27.26 2.75
CA ALA A 152 -9.10 -27.94 3.26
C ALA A 152 -8.32 -27.13 4.33
N ALA A 153 -8.53 -25.81 4.42
CA ALA A 153 -7.94 -24.98 5.46
C ALA A 153 -8.70 -25.06 6.79
N ARG A 154 -10.01 -25.35 6.77
CA ARG A 154 -10.83 -25.48 8.00
C ARG A 154 -10.48 -26.72 8.82
N GLU A 155 -10.10 -27.82 8.20
CA GLU A 155 -9.81 -29.08 8.90
C GLU A 155 -8.50 -29.06 9.71
N ARG A 156 -7.61 -28.08 9.49
CA ARG A 156 -6.36 -27.93 10.24
C ARG A 156 -6.42 -26.96 11.42
N ILE A 157 -7.50 -26.21 11.58
CA ILE A 157 -7.63 -25.15 12.60
C ILE A 157 -8.38 -25.62 13.85
N LEU A 158 -9.07 -26.74 13.77
CA LEU A 158 -9.74 -27.34 14.92
C LEU A 158 -9.06 -28.68 15.27
N PRO A 159 -8.19 -28.74 16.28
CA PRO A 159 -7.91 -30.02 16.91
C PRO A 159 -9.22 -30.50 17.52
N ALA A 160 -9.55 -31.75 17.29
CA ALA A 160 -10.71 -32.39 17.87
C ALA A 160 -10.68 -32.18 19.40
N VAL A 161 -11.59 -31.36 19.91
CA VAL A 161 -11.88 -31.32 21.35
C VAL A 161 -12.63 -32.63 21.62
N GLN A 162 -11.90 -33.60 22.16
CA GLN A 162 -12.52 -34.80 22.76
C GLN A 162 -13.21 -34.34 24.05
N VAL A 163 -14.54 -34.51 24.07
CA VAL A 163 -15.39 -34.44 25.27
C VAL A 163 -15.27 -35.77 26.02
#